data_b6fed5174b39629cf7a5d8dffd910efa
#
_entry.id   b6fed5174b39629cf7a5d8dffd910efa
#
_cell.length_a   1.000
_cell.length_b   1.000
_cell.length_c   1.000
_cell.angle_alpha   90.00
_cell.angle_beta   90.00
_cell.angle_gamma   90.00
#
_symmetry.space_group_name_H-M   'P 1'
#
loop_
_entity.id
_entity.type
_entity.pdbx_description
1 polymer ?
#
loop_
_entity_poly.entity_id
_entity_poly.type
_entity_poly.pdbx_seq_one_letter_code
_entity_poly.pdbx_strand_id
1 'polypeptide(L)'
;MNPLATAALLFVALLSPSCHLGAQTPPAAPASPSSPEFEAATIKHHNPNDTNLYSNAAGFMGSVGGRVFFGGPAKMLVQVAYGLQDYQVTGGPEWAASERFEINAVPSDNSPSRKIPIRKAEPTAEQRQMLQVLLLQRFGLRCHFETKQGEVYLLTRGSKPLKFVAPENPDSDPRAIVYMRPTGIDGKAIGTNTTTDYLATRLGRYLRLPVLNQTGVTGSWDFHVDPIDPENQDVQTAVYSVVERLGLKLNRSRGPIQTLVIDHIDHPTLD
;
A
#
# COMPACT_ATOMS: atom_id res chain seq x y z
N MET A 1 -51.21 19.47 -66.32
CA MET A 1 -51.95 18.52 -67.17
C MET A 1 -51.59 17.12 -66.63
N ASN A 2 -52.60 16.48 -66.00
CA ASN A 2 -52.54 15.01 -65.63
C ASN A 2 -52.64 14.16 -66.90
N PRO A 3 -52.23 12.89 -66.91
CA PRO A 3 -53.15 11.84 -66.49
C PRO A 3 -52.50 10.65 -65.67
N LEU A 4 -53.24 10.21 -64.73
CA LEU A 4 -53.78 8.88 -64.40
C LEU A 4 -53.13 7.65 -65.09
N ALA A 5 -52.60 6.73 -64.32
CA ALA A 5 -52.51 5.32 -64.73
C ALA A 5 -52.74 4.38 -63.48
N THR A 6 -53.63 3.51 -63.73
CA THR A 6 -54.37 2.59 -62.89
C THR A 6 -53.49 1.51 -62.20
N ALA A 7 -53.76 1.22 -60.90
CA ALA A 7 -53.16 0.13 -60.15
C ALA A 7 -53.87 -1.21 -60.44
N ALA A 8 -53.07 -2.26 -60.62
CA ALA A 8 -53.54 -3.65 -60.61
C ALA A 8 -53.05 -4.31 -59.31
N LEU A 9 -54.01 -4.76 -58.47
CA LEU A 9 -53.77 -5.57 -57.27
C LEU A 9 -53.48 -7.00 -57.67
N LEU A 10 -52.28 -7.49 -57.31
CA LEU A 10 -51.96 -8.90 -57.33
C LEU A 10 -51.83 -9.35 -55.84
N PHE A 11 -52.79 -10.22 -55.45
CA PHE A 11 -52.78 -10.88 -54.16
C PHE A 11 -51.78 -12.06 -54.24
N VAL A 12 -50.66 -12.02 -53.57
CA VAL A 12 -49.75 -13.12 -53.36
C VAL A 12 -49.90 -13.59 -51.92
N ALA A 13 -50.44 -14.76 -51.75
CA ALA A 13 -50.52 -15.46 -50.46
C ALA A 13 -49.11 -15.92 -50.06
N LEU A 14 -48.50 -15.30 -49.06
CA LEU A 14 -47.23 -15.70 -48.44
C LEU A 14 -47.53 -16.70 -47.33
N LEU A 15 -47.14 -17.96 -47.54
CA LEU A 15 -46.97 -18.94 -46.46
C LEU A 15 -45.86 -18.44 -45.52
N SER A 16 -46.18 -18.18 -44.27
CA SER A 16 -45.24 -17.86 -43.23
C SER A 16 -44.58 -19.13 -42.66
N PRO A 17 -43.27 -19.31 -42.70
CA PRO A 17 -42.64 -20.35 -41.93
C PRO A 17 -42.58 -19.95 -40.44
N SER A 18 -43.13 -20.81 -39.57
CA SER A 18 -43.03 -20.66 -38.13
C SER A 18 -41.59 -20.83 -37.68
N CYS A 19 -40.91 -19.69 -37.46
CA CYS A 19 -39.62 -19.74 -36.78
C CYS A 19 -39.86 -19.99 -35.29
N HIS A 20 -39.47 -21.21 -34.82
CA HIS A 20 -39.31 -21.48 -33.41
C HIS A 20 -38.16 -20.59 -32.89
N LEU A 21 -38.48 -19.52 -32.15
CA LEU A 21 -37.50 -18.82 -31.33
C LEU A 21 -37.07 -19.79 -30.22
N GLY A 22 -35.94 -20.44 -30.41
CA GLY A 22 -35.19 -21.02 -29.29
C GLY A 22 -34.77 -19.88 -28.38
N ALA A 23 -35.23 -19.87 -27.13
CA ALA A 23 -34.77 -18.97 -26.11
C ALA A 23 -33.27 -19.22 -25.89
N GLN A 24 -32.42 -18.43 -26.54
CA GLN A 24 -31.00 -18.37 -26.20
C GLN A 24 -30.89 -17.60 -24.89
N THR A 25 -30.50 -18.34 -23.84
CA THR A 25 -30.04 -17.71 -22.58
C THR A 25 -28.93 -16.74 -22.94
N PRO A 26 -28.99 -15.45 -22.52
CA PRO A 26 -27.90 -14.53 -22.77
C PRO A 26 -26.62 -15.10 -22.17
N PRO A 27 -25.47 -15.02 -22.84
CA PRO A 27 -24.21 -15.40 -22.22
C PRO A 27 -24.05 -14.60 -20.93
N ALA A 28 -23.74 -15.31 -19.84
CA ALA A 28 -23.46 -14.67 -18.56
C ALA A 28 -22.42 -13.58 -18.79
N ALA A 29 -22.72 -12.36 -18.35
CA ALA A 29 -21.78 -11.26 -18.39
C ALA A 29 -20.48 -11.74 -17.70
N PRO A 30 -19.28 -11.41 -18.24
CA PRO A 30 -18.04 -11.77 -17.58
C PRO A 30 -18.09 -11.20 -16.17
N ALA A 31 -17.89 -12.07 -15.18
CA ALA A 31 -17.83 -11.66 -13.79
C ALA A 31 -16.80 -10.54 -13.69
N SER A 32 -17.21 -9.38 -13.20
CA SER A 32 -16.27 -8.29 -12.87
C SER A 32 -15.19 -8.89 -11.97
N PRO A 33 -13.90 -8.59 -12.18
CA PRO A 33 -12.86 -9.12 -11.32
C PRO A 33 -13.22 -8.76 -9.88
N SER A 34 -13.53 -9.76 -9.07
CA SER A 34 -13.80 -9.58 -7.65
C SER A 34 -12.54 -8.97 -7.03
N SER A 35 -12.70 -7.93 -6.22
CA SER A 35 -11.57 -7.39 -5.46
C SER A 35 -10.88 -8.52 -4.70
N PRO A 36 -9.54 -8.57 -4.67
CA PRO A 36 -8.85 -9.62 -3.94
C PRO A 36 -9.20 -9.56 -2.46
N GLU A 37 -9.59 -10.70 -1.90
CA GLU A 37 -9.94 -10.81 -0.48
C GLU A 37 -9.26 -12.03 0.16
N PHE A 38 -9.19 -12.04 1.48
CA PHE A 38 -8.72 -13.20 2.22
C PHE A 38 -9.80 -14.29 2.20
N GLU A 39 -9.38 -15.55 2.02
CA GLU A 39 -10.27 -16.70 2.16
C GLU A 39 -10.75 -16.88 3.59
N ALA A 40 -9.86 -16.62 4.55
CA ALA A 40 -10.15 -16.67 5.98
C ALA A 40 -9.35 -15.61 6.73
N ALA A 41 -9.98 -15.00 7.71
CA ALA A 41 -9.31 -14.08 8.63
C ALA A 41 -9.89 -14.24 10.04
N THR A 42 -9.02 -14.25 11.04
CA THR A 42 -9.40 -14.19 12.45
C THR A 42 -8.95 -12.86 13.03
N ILE A 43 -9.80 -12.26 13.87
CA ILE A 43 -9.55 -11.01 14.55
C ILE A 43 -9.82 -11.21 16.05
N LYS A 44 -8.83 -10.92 16.89
CA LYS A 44 -8.91 -11.06 18.34
C LYS A 44 -8.39 -9.80 19.02
N HIS A 45 -8.85 -9.51 20.23
CA HIS A 45 -8.15 -8.56 21.08
C HIS A 45 -6.76 -9.10 21.43
N HIS A 46 -5.79 -8.20 21.49
CA HIS A 46 -4.44 -8.54 21.91
C HIS A 46 -4.45 -9.02 23.36
N ASN A 47 -3.86 -10.21 23.57
CA ASN A 47 -3.64 -10.75 24.91
C ASN A 47 -2.16 -10.51 25.29
N PRO A 48 -1.85 -9.63 26.25
CA PRO A 48 -0.47 -9.35 26.67
C PRO A 48 0.25 -10.55 27.31
N ASN A 49 -0.52 -11.57 27.74
CA ASN A 49 0.04 -12.81 28.30
C ASN A 49 0.30 -13.88 27.24
N ASP A 50 -0.05 -13.65 25.97
CA ASP A 50 0.26 -14.59 24.90
C ASP A 50 1.74 -14.47 24.54
N THR A 51 2.47 -15.58 24.66
CA THR A 51 3.90 -15.66 24.33
C THR A 51 4.17 -15.97 22.87
N ASN A 52 3.12 -16.12 22.06
CA ASN A 52 3.27 -16.38 20.64
C ASN A 52 3.93 -15.16 19.95
N LEU A 53 4.99 -15.43 19.18
CA LEU A 53 5.72 -14.40 18.43
C LEU A 53 4.81 -13.55 17.53
N TYR A 54 3.75 -14.15 16.97
CA TYR A 54 2.83 -13.47 16.08
C TYR A 54 1.82 -12.60 16.83
N SER A 55 1.40 -13.00 18.03
CA SER A 55 0.53 -12.23 18.91
C SER A 55 1.23 -10.96 19.43
N ASN A 56 2.54 -11.03 19.64
CA ASN A 56 3.35 -9.88 20.06
C ASN A 56 3.90 -9.06 18.90
N ALA A 57 3.55 -9.40 17.64
CA ALA A 57 3.96 -8.61 16.49
C ALA A 57 3.46 -7.17 16.60
N ALA A 58 4.34 -6.20 16.37
CA ALA A 58 3.99 -4.82 16.22
C ALA A 58 3.91 -4.48 14.72
N GLY A 59 2.69 -4.28 14.21
CA GLY A 59 2.43 -3.98 12.81
C GLY A 59 2.26 -5.23 11.93
N PHE A 60 2.58 -5.10 10.67
CA PHE A 60 2.42 -6.13 9.65
C PHE A 60 3.60 -7.10 9.64
N MET A 61 3.28 -8.39 9.49
CA MET A 61 4.24 -9.44 9.21
C MET A 61 3.64 -10.40 8.16
N GLY A 62 4.22 -10.40 6.96
CA GLY A 62 3.91 -11.38 5.93
C GLY A 62 4.67 -12.68 6.15
N SER A 63 4.06 -13.81 5.85
CA SER A 63 4.66 -15.15 5.95
C SER A 63 4.71 -15.83 4.58
N VAL A 64 5.44 -16.94 4.53
CA VAL A 64 5.44 -17.84 3.37
C VAL A 64 4.00 -18.23 3.01
N GLY A 65 3.69 -18.32 1.73
CA GLY A 65 2.33 -18.56 1.25
C GLY A 65 1.39 -17.37 1.40
N GLY A 66 1.92 -16.15 1.58
CA GLY A 66 1.15 -14.91 1.59
C GLY A 66 0.28 -14.67 2.81
N ARG A 67 0.36 -15.53 3.83
CA ARG A 67 -0.37 -15.33 5.09
C ARG A 67 0.06 -14.01 5.74
N VAL A 68 -0.92 -13.28 6.26
CA VAL A 68 -0.71 -12.00 6.93
C VAL A 68 -0.97 -12.17 8.42
N PHE A 69 -0.01 -11.71 9.22
CA PHE A 69 -0.17 -11.46 10.63
C PHE A 69 -0.08 -9.96 10.87
N PHE A 70 -0.94 -9.45 11.71
CA PHE A 70 -0.90 -8.05 12.12
C PHE A 70 -1.18 -7.97 13.62
N GLY A 71 -0.40 -7.13 14.31
CA GLY A 71 -0.61 -6.82 15.72
C GLY A 71 -0.57 -5.32 15.94
N GLY A 72 -1.66 -4.72 16.41
CA GLY A 72 -1.69 -3.28 16.64
C GLY A 72 -3.08 -2.65 16.61
N PRO A 73 -3.15 -1.33 16.78
CA PRO A 73 -4.40 -0.59 16.68
C PRO A 73 -5.00 -0.59 15.27
N ALA A 74 -6.33 -0.46 15.17
CA ALA A 74 -7.02 -0.41 13.87
C ALA A 74 -6.51 0.72 12.97
N LYS A 75 -6.17 1.88 13.53
CA LYS A 75 -5.56 2.99 12.79
C LYS A 75 -4.21 2.61 12.15
N MET A 76 -3.40 1.80 12.84
CA MET A 76 -2.16 1.27 12.26
C MET A 76 -2.45 0.26 11.13
N LEU A 77 -3.52 -0.52 11.25
CA LEU A 77 -3.95 -1.41 10.16
C LEU A 77 -4.34 -0.61 8.90
N VAL A 78 -5.04 0.52 9.08
CA VAL A 78 -5.33 1.45 7.97
C VAL A 78 -4.04 1.98 7.35
N GLN A 79 -3.06 2.40 8.15
CA GLN A 79 -1.75 2.84 7.63
C GLN A 79 -1.09 1.76 6.77
N VAL A 80 -1.08 0.53 7.24
CA VAL A 80 -0.52 -0.63 6.53
C VAL A 80 -1.27 -0.92 5.24
N ALA A 81 -2.60 -0.95 5.28
CA ALA A 81 -3.46 -1.28 4.14
C ALA A 81 -3.36 -0.24 3.01
N TYR A 82 -3.19 1.03 3.36
CA TYR A 82 -3.10 2.13 2.39
C TYR A 82 -1.65 2.58 2.10
N GLY A 83 -0.66 1.98 2.78
CA GLY A 83 0.76 2.34 2.58
C GLY A 83 1.12 3.72 3.09
N LEU A 84 0.42 4.20 4.10
CA LEU A 84 0.55 5.55 4.66
C LEU A 84 1.40 5.55 5.93
N GLN A 85 1.93 6.72 6.27
CA GLN A 85 2.60 6.97 7.53
C GLN A 85 1.58 7.42 8.60
N ASP A 86 1.97 7.40 9.86
CA ASP A 86 1.12 7.77 10.99
C ASP A 86 0.53 9.19 10.87
N TYR A 87 1.33 10.14 10.42
CA TYR A 87 0.91 11.53 10.21
C TYR A 87 -0.02 11.73 8.99
N GLN A 88 -0.19 10.72 8.15
CA GLN A 88 -1.07 10.76 6.98
C GLN A 88 -2.45 10.13 7.22
N VAL A 89 -2.72 9.64 8.43
CA VAL A 89 -4.04 9.08 8.78
C VAL A 89 -4.63 9.86 9.94
N THR A 90 -5.79 10.47 9.72
CA THR A 90 -6.48 11.31 10.69
C THR A 90 -7.92 10.84 10.91
N GLY A 91 -8.60 11.41 11.91
CA GLY A 91 -9.98 11.04 12.22
C GLY A 91 -10.10 9.68 12.92
N GLY A 92 -11.34 9.19 12.96
CA GLY A 92 -11.72 7.99 13.69
C GLY A 92 -11.83 8.17 15.20
N PRO A 93 -12.48 7.24 15.92
CA PRO A 93 -12.62 7.26 17.37
C PRO A 93 -11.30 6.93 18.08
N GLU A 94 -11.21 7.29 19.36
CA GLU A 94 -10.00 7.10 20.17
C GLU A 94 -9.56 5.63 20.28
N TRP A 95 -10.52 4.71 20.41
CA TRP A 95 -10.22 3.29 20.49
C TRP A 95 -9.45 2.77 19.27
N ALA A 96 -9.73 3.33 18.08
CA ALA A 96 -9.03 2.91 16.85
C ALA A 96 -7.52 3.19 16.88
N ALA A 97 -7.06 4.12 17.74
CA ALA A 97 -5.66 4.44 17.94
C ALA A 97 -5.04 3.73 19.16
N SER A 98 -5.86 3.24 20.10
CA SER A 98 -5.38 2.70 21.39
C SER A 98 -5.60 1.21 21.57
N GLU A 99 -6.75 0.67 21.13
CA GLU A 99 -7.06 -0.75 21.28
C GLU A 99 -6.29 -1.60 20.28
N ARG A 100 -5.62 -2.63 20.77
CA ARG A 100 -4.79 -3.53 19.96
C ARG A 100 -5.55 -4.78 19.57
N PHE A 101 -5.45 -5.12 18.31
CA PHE A 101 -6.01 -6.33 17.70
C PHE A 101 -4.89 -7.22 17.15
N GLU A 102 -5.18 -8.51 17.11
CA GLU A 102 -4.37 -9.52 16.45
C GLU A 102 -5.16 -10.06 15.27
N ILE A 103 -4.56 -9.99 14.09
CA ILE A 103 -5.19 -10.47 12.86
C ILE A 103 -4.31 -11.54 12.26
N ASN A 104 -4.93 -12.67 11.89
CA ASN A 104 -4.30 -13.73 11.13
C ASN A 104 -5.18 -14.01 9.91
N ALA A 105 -4.68 -13.70 8.73
CA ALA A 105 -5.44 -13.80 7.49
C ALA A 105 -4.70 -14.63 6.44
N VAL A 106 -5.46 -15.42 5.70
CA VAL A 106 -4.95 -16.37 4.70
C VAL A 106 -5.55 -16.01 3.35
N PRO A 107 -4.72 -15.75 2.32
CA PRO A 107 -5.21 -15.52 0.97
C PRO A 107 -5.78 -16.83 0.37
N SER A 108 -6.69 -16.71 -0.61
CA SER A 108 -7.22 -17.86 -1.35
C SER A 108 -6.11 -18.60 -2.08
N ASP A 109 -6.32 -19.89 -2.39
CA ASP A 109 -5.33 -20.72 -3.07
C ASP A 109 -4.95 -20.21 -4.46
N ASN A 110 -5.86 -19.50 -5.12
CA ASN A 110 -5.64 -18.89 -6.44
C ASN A 110 -4.96 -17.52 -6.37
N SER A 111 -4.73 -16.97 -5.17
CA SER A 111 -4.09 -15.66 -4.99
C SER A 111 -2.62 -15.71 -5.42
N PRO A 112 -2.14 -14.72 -6.21
CA PRO A 112 -0.71 -14.53 -6.47
C PRO A 112 0.13 -14.48 -5.19
N SER A 113 -0.42 -13.96 -4.10
CA SER A 113 0.25 -13.91 -2.79
C SER A 113 0.58 -15.28 -2.22
N ARG A 114 -0.14 -16.35 -2.59
CA ARG A 114 0.20 -17.75 -2.20
C ARG A 114 1.60 -18.17 -2.66
N LYS A 115 2.12 -17.56 -3.71
CA LYS A 115 3.44 -17.87 -4.27
C LYS A 115 4.59 -17.15 -3.57
N ILE A 116 4.32 -16.35 -2.54
CA ILE A 116 5.36 -15.64 -1.79
C ILE A 116 6.25 -16.65 -1.06
N PRO A 117 7.54 -16.76 -1.42
CA PRO A 117 8.41 -17.81 -0.89
C PRO A 117 9.09 -17.45 0.43
N ILE A 118 9.06 -16.18 0.80
CA ILE A 118 9.80 -15.64 1.96
C ILE A 118 8.91 -14.74 2.81
N ARG A 119 9.35 -14.48 4.04
CA ARG A 119 8.69 -13.51 4.92
C ARG A 119 8.87 -12.09 4.38
N LYS A 120 7.79 -11.30 4.43
CA LYS A 120 7.78 -9.89 4.03
C LYS A 120 7.61 -9.00 5.26
N ALA A 121 8.36 -7.92 5.30
CA ALA A 121 8.20 -6.88 6.32
C ALA A 121 7.11 -5.85 5.93
N GLU A 122 6.73 -5.82 4.64
CA GLU A 122 5.69 -4.94 4.10
C GLU A 122 4.74 -5.74 3.20
N PRO A 123 3.45 -5.38 3.17
CA PRO A 123 2.49 -6.08 2.33
C PRO A 123 2.74 -5.80 0.84
N THR A 124 2.47 -6.80 0.01
CA THR A 124 2.39 -6.62 -1.45
C THR A 124 1.20 -5.74 -1.82
N ALA A 125 1.14 -5.28 -3.07
CA ALA A 125 -0.01 -4.51 -3.57
C ALA A 125 -1.33 -5.28 -3.40
N GLU A 126 -1.35 -6.58 -3.71
CA GLU A 126 -2.51 -7.44 -3.52
C GLU A 126 -2.89 -7.60 -2.04
N GLN A 127 -1.91 -7.84 -1.16
CA GLN A 127 -2.17 -7.93 0.27
C GLN A 127 -2.73 -6.61 0.85
N ARG A 128 -2.30 -5.46 0.33
CA ARG A 128 -2.89 -4.16 0.70
C ARG A 128 -4.36 -4.09 0.29
N GLN A 129 -4.71 -4.52 -0.91
CA GLN A 129 -6.10 -4.56 -1.36
C GLN A 129 -6.94 -5.50 -0.49
N MET A 130 -6.45 -6.71 -0.20
CA MET A 130 -7.12 -7.65 0.72
C MET A 130 -7.32 -7.06 2.11
N LEU A 131 -6.33 -6.32 2.65
CA LEU A 131 -6.46 -5.63 3.94
C LEU A 131 -7.49 -4.49 3.90
N GLN A 132 -7.61 -3.77 2.78
CA GLN A 132 -8.65 -2.74 2.58
C GLN A 132 -10.04 -3.37 2.57
N VAL A 133 -10.21 -4.51 1.89
CA VAL A 133 -11.48 -5.26 1.89
C VAL A 133 -11.80 -5.77 3.30
N LEU A 134 -10.83 -6.31 4.02
CA LEU A 134 -11.00 -6.74 5.41
C LEU A 134 -11.43 -5.59 6.33
N LEU A 135 -10.82 -4.41 6.19
CA LEU A 135 -11.19 -3.21 6.94
C LEU A 135 -12.62 -2.77 6.63
N LEU A 136 -13.03 -2.82 5.36
CA LEU A 136 -14.40 -2.51 4.96
C LEU A 136 -15.40 -3.51 5.57
N GLN A 137 -15.13 -4.81 5.45
CA GLN A 137 -16.07 -5.87 5.83
C GLN A 137 -16.15 -6.08 7.35
N ARG A 138 -15.02 -6.03 8.06
CA ARG A 138 -14.94 -6.41 9.48
C ARG A 138 -14.94 -5.22 10.42
N PHE A 139 -14.49 -4.06 9.93
CA PHE A 139 -14.43 -2.82 10.72
C PHE A 139 -15.38 -1.72 10.20
N GLY A 140 -16.16 -1.98 9.14
CA GLY A 140 -17.06 -0.97 8.57
C GLY A 140 -16.34 0.31 8.12
N LEU A 141 -15.04 0.22 7.78
CA LEU A 141 -14.22 1.39 7.45
C LEU A 141 -14.83 2.19 6.29
N ARG A 142 -15.08 3.47 6.52
CA ARG A 142 -15.33 4.48 5.49
C ARG A 142 -14.29 5.58 5.63
N CYS A 143 -13.67 5.95 4.55
CA CYS A 143 -12.61 6.94 4.55
C CYS A 143 -12.55 7.64 3.19
N HIS A 144 -11.96 8.83 3.17
CA HIS A 144 -11.65 9.55 1.95
C HIS A 144 -10.25 10.14 2.02
N PHE A 145 -9.73 10.55 0.84
CA PHE A 145 -8.46 11.25 0.77
C PHE A 145 -8.67 12.74 0.66
N GLU A 146 -7.91 13.49 1.44
CA GLU A 146 -7.78 14.93 1.32
C GLU A 146 -6.34 15.29 0.95
N THR A 147 -6.18 16.39 0.22
CA THR A 147 -4.86 16.98 -0.03
C THR A 147 -4.80 18.36 0.62
N LYS A 148 -3.88 18.55 1.56
CA LYS A 148 -3.67 19.82 2.27
C LYS A 148 -2.24 20.31 2.04
N GLN A 149 -2.07 21.62 2.02
CA GLN A 149 -0.73 22.24 2.01
C GLN A 149 -0.15 22.22 3.42
N GLY A 150 1.01 21.61 3.58
CA GLY A 150 1.68 21.49 4.87
C GLY A 150 3.18 21.49 4.76
N GLU A 151 3.86 21.28 5.89
CA GLU A 151 5.31 21.16 5.92
C GLU A 151 5.75 19.83 5.33
N VAL A 152 6.71 19.88 4.43
CA VAL A 152 7.30 18.73 3.76
C VAL A 152 8.81 18.90 3.66
N TYR A 153 9.49 17.81 3.38
CA TYR A 153 10.86 17.87 2.87
C TYR A 153 10.86 17.64 1.36
N LEU A 154 11.70 18.37 0.66
CA LEU A 154 12.03 18.11 -0.74
C LEU A 154 13.36 17.36 -0.78
N LEU A 155 13.36 16.15 -1.35
CA LEU A 155 14.55 15.39 -1.64
C LEU A 155 15.03 15.76 -3.04
N THR A 156 16.18 16.38 -3.15
CA THR A 156 16.75 16.89 -4.39
C THR A 156 18.16 16.34 -4.60
N ARG A 157 18.74 16.57 -5.77
CA ARG A 157 20.19 16.36 -5.97
C ARG A 157 20.98 17.37 -5.13
N GLY A 158 22.03 16.88 -4.47
CA GLY A 158 23.04 17.73 -3.83
C GLY A 158 24.14 18.16 -4.78
N SER A 159 25.19 18.77 -4.24
CA SER A 159 26.39 19.16 -5.00
C SER A 159 27.40 18.04 -5.20
N LYS A 160 27.32 16.97 -4.40
CA LYS A 160 28.22 15.82 -4.48
C LYS A 160 27.71 14.83 -5.53
N PRO A 161 28.60 14.01 -6.14
CA PRO A 161 28.18 12.91 -7.00
C PRO A 161 27.26 11.94 -6.28
N LEU A 162 26.27 11.39 -7.01
CA LEU A 162 25.40 10.34 -6.48
C LEU A 162 26.22 9.08 -6.19
N LYS A 163 26.02 8.50 -5.00
CA LYS A 163 26.63 7.21 -4.61
C LYS A 163 25.64 6.07 -4.75
N PHE A 164 25.04 5.97 -5.92
CA PHE A 164 24.17 4.88 -6.30
C PHE A 164 24.86 3.97 -7.30
N VAL A 165 24.72 2.67 -7.13
CA VAL A 165 25.21 1.64 -8.05
C VAL A 165 24.05 0.82 -8.58
N ALA A 166 24.23 0.15 -9.73
CA ALA A 166 23.21 -0.75 -10.25
C ALA A 166 22.90 -1.85 -9.22
N PRO A 167 21.64 -2.28 -9.08
CA PRO A 167 21.28 -3.34 -8.15
C PRO A 167 22.04 -4.63 -8.44
N GLU A 168 22.63 -5.22 -7.42
CA GLU A 168 23.25 -6.56 -7.52
C GLU A 168 22.18 -7.63 -7.83
N ASN A 169 21.00 -7.46 -7.25
CA ASN A 169 19.85 -8.33 -7.50
C ASN A 169 18.59 -7.50 -7.82
N PRO A 170 18.33 -7.23 -9.12
CA PRO A 170 17.19 -6.41 -9.55
C PRO A 170 15.82 -7.01 -9.21
N ASP A 171 15.74 -8.32 -8.99
CA ASP A 171 14.50 -9.03 -8.66
C ASP A 171 14.24 -9.08 -7.15
N SER A 172 15.15 -8.56 -6.33
CA SER A 172 14.97 -8.49 -4.89
C SER A 172 13.92 -7.46 -4.50
N ASP A 173 13.29 -7.66 -3.34
CA ASP A 173 12.41 -6.64 -2.77
C ASP A 173 13.16 -5.34 -2.48
N PRO A 174 12.55 -4.18 -2.75
CA PRO A 174 13.13 -2.89 -2.40
C PRO A 174 13.40 -2.78 -0.91
N ARG A 175 14.58 -2.33 -0.54
CA ARG A 175 14.97 -2.15 0.85
C ARG A 175 15.76 -0.86 1.04
N ALA A 176 15.35 -0.06 2.00
CA ALA A 176 16.12 1.09 2.46
C ALA A 176 16.03 1.17 3.97
N ILE A 177 17.14 0.96 4.65
CA ILE A 177 17.21 0.94 6.11
C ILE A 177 18.28 1.90 6.57
N VAL A 178 17.91 2.79 7.50
CA VAL A 178 18.86 3.50 8.35
C VAL A 178 18.95 2.73 9.65
N TYR A 179 20.13 2.25 9.98
CA TYR A 179 20.33 1.43 11.17
C TYR A 179 20.26 2.30 12.42
N MET A 180 19.38 1.88 13.34
CA MET A 180 19.27 2.46 14.68
C MET A 180 19.83 1.44 15.67
N ARG A 181 20.80 1.83 16.48
CA ARG A 181 21.22 1.02 17.61
C ARG A 181 20.35 1.32 18.83
N PRO A 182 20.27 0.45 19.84
CA PRO A 182 19.55 0.71 21.08
C PRO A 182 20.01 2.00 21.80
N THR A 183 21.23 2.45 21.52
CA THR A 183 21.88 3.64 22.11
C THR A 183 21.90 4.86 21.18
N GLY A 184 21.27 4.76 20.00
CA GLY A 184 21.25 5.86 19.01
C GLY A 184 21.25 5.37 17.57
N ILE A 185 21.29 6.33 16.64
CA ILE A 185 21.41 6.07 15.19
C ILE A 185 22.90 6.11 14.85
N ASP A 186 23.42 5.01 14.29
CA ASP A 186 24.83 4.96 13.88
C ASP A 186 25.11 5.60 12.50
N GLY A 187 24.12 6.23 11.89
CA GLY A 187 24.25 6.89 10.60
C GLY A 187 24.58 5.97 9.43
N LYS A 188 24.59 4.65 9.64
CA LYS A 188 24.75 3.66 8.59
C LYS A 188 23.45 3.51 7.83
N ALA A 189 23.50 3.55 6.51
CA ALA A 189 22.34 3.24 5.67
C ALA A 189 22.69 2.28 4.56
N ILE A 190 21.76 1.36 4.28
CA ILE A 190 21.86 0.41 3.17
C ILE A 190 20.56 0.49 2.37
N GLY A 191 20.70 0.57 1.06
CA GLY A 191 19.61 0.36 0.10
C GLY A 191 19.94 -0.78 -0.83
N THR A 192 18.96 -1.61 -1.14
CA THR A 192 19.03 -2.66 -2.16
C THR A 192 17.80 -2.55 -3.04
N ASN A 193 18.01 -2.56 -4.36
CA ASN A 193 16.95 -2.43 -5.37
C ASN A 193 15.96 -1.29 -5.05
N THR A 194 16.47 -0.17 -4.58
CA THR A 194 15.70 0.94 -4.00
C THR A 194 15.50 2.06 -5.00
N THR A 195 14.25 2.46 -5.26
CA THR A 195 13.96 3.69 -5.99
C THR A 195 14.12 4.92 -5.07
N THR A 196 14.35 6.11 -5.66
CA THR A 196 14.39 7.35 -4.87
C THR A 196 13.05 7.72 -4.25
N ASP A 197 11.92 7.27 -4.82
CA ASP A 197 10.60 7.41 -4.21
C ASP A 197 10.45 6.54 -2.97
N TYR A 198 10.92 5.29 -3.03
CA TYR A 198 10.92 4.42 -1.86
C TYR A 198 11.84 4.97 -0.76
N LEU A 199 13.03 5.45 -1.13
CA LEU A 199 13.94 6.13 -0.19
C LEU A 199 13.26 7.33 0.46
N ALA A 200 12.60 8.21 -0.31
CA ALA A 200 11.87 9.37 0.20
C ALA A 200 10.80 8.95 1.22
N THR A 201 10.01 7.92 0.90
CA THR A 201 8.99 7.36 1.82
C THR A 201 9.63 6.87 3.13
N ARG A 202 10.77 6.20 3.06
CA ARG A 202 11.49 5.69 4.24
C ARG A 202 12.07 6.84 5.08
N LEU A 203 12.64 7.86 4.45
CA LEU A 203 13.13 9.06 5.14
C LEU A 203 11.99 9.80 5.86
N GLY A 204 10.82 9.90 5.23
CA GLY A 204 9.63 10.51 5.83
C GLY A 204 9.22 9.84 7.15
N ARG A 205 9.40 8.53 7.26
CA ARG A 205 9.13 7.77 8.50
C ARG A 205 10.04 8.22 9.66
N TYR A 206 11.31 8.48 9.38
CA TYR A 206 12.27 8.95 10.39
C TYR A 206 12.06 10.42 10.75
N LEU A 207 11.75 11.24 9.74
CA LEU A 207 11.56 12.69 9.90
C LEU A 207 10.17 13.07 10.40
N ARG A 208 9.22 12.12 10.40
CA ARG A 208 7.80 12.30 10.74
C ARG A 208 7.11 13.41 9.94
N LEU A 209 7.58 13.61 8.72
CA LEU A 209 7.04 14.54 7.72
C LEU A 209 7.18 13.95 6.33
N PRO A 210 6.28 14.26 5.40
CA PRO A 210 6.39 13.78 4.02
C PRO A 210 7.70 14.25 3.40
N VAL A 211 8.32 13.35 2.64
CA VAL A 211 9.47 13.67 1.80
C VAL A 211 9.05 13.50 0.35
N LEU A 212 9.00 14.59 -0.39
CA LEU A 212 8.66 14.61 -1.80
C LEU A 212 9.92 14.43 -2.63
N ASN A 213 9.94 13.41 -3.48
CA ASN A 213 11.06 13.15 -4.37
C ASN A 213 11.07 14.14 -5.55
N GLN A 214 12.11 14.95 -5.64
CA GLN A 214 12.39 15.87 -6.74
C GLN A 214 13.83 15.68 -7.26
N THR A 215 14.40 14.48 -7.09
CA THR A 215 15.76 14.18 -7.52
C THR A 215 15.90 14.06 -9.03
N GLY A 216 14.84 13.71 -9.74
CA GLY A 216 14.87 13.35 -11.15
C GLY A 216 15.67 12.06 -11.42
N VAL A 217 15.98 11.27 -10.40
CA VAL A 217 16.68 9.98 -10.53
C VAL A 217 15.65 8.88 -10.73
N THR A 218 15.73 8.19 -11.84
CA THR A 218 14.85 7.07 -12.22
C THR A 218 15.57 5.73 -12.06
N GLY A 219 14.79 4.65 -11.98
CA GLY A 219 15.30 3.30 -11.80
C GLY A 219 15.51 2.91 -10.33
N SER A 220 16.04 1.70 -10.16
CA SER A 220 16.38 1.13 -8.86
C SER A 220 17.88 1.08 -8.65
N TRP A 221 18.32 1.22 -7.42
CA TRP A 221 19.72 1.40 -7.07
C TRP A 221 20.06 0.69 -5.77
N ASP A 222 21.29 0.24 -5.67
CA ASP A 222 21.92 -0.14 -4.43
C ASP A 222 22.76 1.02 -3.90
N PHE A 223 22.84 1.15 -2.58
CA PHE A 223 23.72 2.11 -1.93
C PHE A 223 24.18 1.63 -0.55
N HIS A 224 25.33 2.08 -0.15
CA HIS A 224 25.89 1.88 1.16
C HIS A 224 26.46 3.19 1.71
N VAL A 225 26.11 3.52 2.95
CA VAL A 225 26.70 4.63 3.70
C VAL A 225 27.26 4.07 4.98
N ASP A 226 28.58 4.22 5.17
CA ASP A 226 29.26 3.78 6.38
C ASP A 226 28.79 4.54 7.60
N PRO A 227 28.91 3.97 8.82
CA PRO A 227 28.59 4.64 10.05
C PRO A 227 29.32 5.99 10.17
N ILE A 228 28.58 7.00 10.61
CA ILE A 228 29.14 8.24 11.11
C ILE A 228 29.35 8.02 12.59
N ASP A 229 30.38 8.66 13.15
CA ASP A 229 30.70 8.57 14.58
C ASP A 229 29.43 8.68 15.45
N PRO A 230 29.11 7.66 16.27
CA PRO A 230 27.79 7.49 16.87
C PRO A 230 27.56 8.33 18.13
N GLU A 231 28.55 9.06 18.62
CA GLU A 231 28.43 9.80 19.85
C GLU A 231 27.59 11.08 19.65
N ASN A 232 26.29 10.97 19.98
CA ASN A 232 25.34 12.08 20.11
C ASN A 232 24.66 12.65 18.84
N GLN A 233 24.31 11.86 17.84
CA GLN A 233 23.46 12.38 16.77
C GLN A 233 21.98 12.06 17.01
N ASP A 234 21.13 13.09 16.99
CA ASP A 234 19.68 12.90 16.87
C ASP A 234 19.29 12.31 15.50
N VAL A 235 18.08 11.75 15.44
CA VAL A 235 17.54 11.10 14.22
C VAL A 235 17.62 12.02 13.00
N GLN A 236 17.31 13.29 13.17
CA GLN A 236 17.24 14.24 12.07
C GLN A 236 18.65 14.51 11.51
N THR A 237 19.62 14.76 12.36
CA THR A 237 21.02 15.00 11.98
C THR A 237 21.59 13.77 11.25
N ALA A 238 21.34 12.56 11.75
CA ALA A 238 21.78 11.33 11.09
C ALA A 238 21.17 11.18 9.69
N VAL A 239 19.87 11.44 9.54
CA VAL A 239 19.18 11.39 8.25
C VAL A 239 19.77 12.39 7.26
N TYR A 240 20.00 13.64 7.69
CA TYR A 240 20.63 14.65 6.83
C TYR A 240 22.02 14.23 6.37
N SER A 241 22.83 13.70 7.27
CA SER A 241 24.18 13.22 6.97
C SER A 241 24.17 12.05 5.97
N VAL A 242 23.27 11.08 6.14
CA VAL A 242 23.10 9.98 5.19
C VAL A 242 22.73 10.51 3.80
N VAL A 243 21.74 11.38 3.72
CA VAL A 243 21.26 11.96 2.47
C VAL A 243 22.36 12.74 1.76
N GLU A 244 23.13 13.55 2.49
CA GLU A 244 24.27 14.32 1.93
C GLU A 244 25.37 13.41 1.42
N ARG A 245 25.69 12.32 2.11
CA ARG A 245 26.67 11.33 1.68
C ARG A 245 26.26 10.58 0.43
N LEU A 246 24.95 10.41 0.19
CA LEU A 246 24.39 9.83 -1.03
C LEU A 246 24.47 10.79 -2.23
N GLY A 247 24.90 12.04 -2.02
CA GLY A 247 24.89 13.08 -3.06
C GLY A 247 23.51 13.72 -3.25
N LEU A 248 22.65 13.58 -2.25
CA LEU A 248 21.31 14.16 -2.22
C LEU A 248 21.24 15.30 -1.21
N LYS A 249 20.12 16.01 -1.19
CA LYS A 249 19.86 17.11 -0.25
C LYS A 249 18.39 17.09 0.18
N LEU A 250 18.16 17.36 1.47
CA LEU A 250 16.84 17.61 2.05
C LEU A 250 16.66 19.10 2.31
N ASN A 251 15.56 19.66 1.82
CA ASN A 251 15.19 21.05 2.08
C ASN A 251 13.78 21.08 2.69
N ARG A 252 13.60 21.81 3.80
CA ARG A 252 12.24 22.08 4.31
C ARG A 252 11.50 22.97 3.32
N SER A 253 10.21 22.67 3.10
CA SER A 253 9.35 23.40 2.18
C SER A 253 7.89 23.26 2.62
N ARG A 254 7.00 23.86 1.84
CA ARG A 254 5.57 23.59 1.89
C ARG A 254 5.17 22.87 0.60
N GLY A 255 4.27 21.90 0.74
CA GLY A 255 3.83 21.11 -0.40
C GLY A 255 2.54 20.34 -0.11
N PRO A 256 1.99 19.65 -1.11
CA PRO A 256 0.80 18.87 -0.94
C PRO A 256 1.07 17.64 -0.07
N ILE A 257 0.24 17.45 0.95
CA ILE A 257 0.23 16.25 1.80
C ILE A 257 -1.09 15.54 1.55
N GLN A 258 -1.01 14.34 1.01
CA GLN A 258 -2.17 13.45 0.91
C GLN A 258 -2.41 12.81 2.28
N THR A 259 -3.61 12.99 2.81
CA THR A 259 -4.04 12.47 4.12
C THR A 259 -5.31 11.64 3.93
N LEU A 260 -5.35 10.47 4.53
CA LEU A 260 -6.56 9.66 4.65
C LEU A 260 -7.31 10.08 5.90
N VAL A 261 -8.57 10.46 5.74
CA VAL A 261 -9.49 10.80 6.83
C VAL A 261 -10.40 9.61 7.07
N ILE A 262 -10.40 9.08 8.29
CA ILE A 262 -11.35 8.04 8.71
C ILE A 262 -12.67 8.73 9.05
N ASP A 263 -13.68 8.55 8.19
CA ASP A 263 -15.03 9.07 8.38
C ASP A 263 -15.82 8.23 9.36
N HIS A 264 -15.61 6.91 9.30
CA HIS A 264 -16.28 5.94 10.14
C HIS A 264 -15.45 4.67 10.27
N ILE A 265 -15.46 4.07 11.46
CA ILE A 265 -14.89 2.75 11.73
C ILE A 265 -15.60 2.15 12.96
N ASP A 266 -16.02 0.89 12.85
CA ASP A 266 -16.67 0.13 13.91
C ASP A 266 -15.68 -0.81 14.59
N HIS A 267 -15.97 -1.19 15.84
CA HIS A 267 -15.26 -2.32 16.46
C HIS A 267 -15.51 -3.58 15.62
N PRO A 268 -14.47 -4.38 15.38
CA PRO A 268 -14.63 -5.58 14.58
C PRO A 268 -15.44 -6.65 15.32
N THR A 269 -16.15 -7.49 14.56
CA THR A 269 -16.63 -8.74 15.10
C THR A 269 -15.42 -9.64 15.37
N LEU A 270 -15.26 -10.05 16.63
CA LEU A 270 -14.16 -10.94 17.06
C LEU A 270 -14.49 -12.41 16.78
N ASP A 271 -13.43 -13.22 16.58
CA ASP A 271 -13.52 -14.68 16.37
C ASP A 271 -13.05 -15.45 17.59
#